data_1311479ce319fae6a233f2386208d0e4
#
_entry.id   1311479ce319fae6a233f2386208d0e4
#
_cell.length_a   1.000
_cell.length_b   1.000
_cell.length_c   1.000
_cell.angle_alpha   90.00
_cell.angle_beta   90.00
_cell.angle_gamma   90.00
#
_symmetry.space_group_name_H-M   'P 1'
#
loop_
_entity.id
_entity.type
_entity.pdbx_description
1 polymer ?
#
loop_
_entity_poly.entity_id
_entity_poly.type
_entity_poly.pdbx_seq_one_letter_code
_entity_poly.pdbx_strand_id
1 'polypeptide(L)'
;MKRGLMFGAALTLAACATGGARSFDDPAVQKLFTMSTPMYYANLSLANSVAQNCARYSYDAALDAELNEARNEVGRGSLSANALRNAIELETDVSERSFMAKHDVELTGTDLCAAGDAEVLEGSAISAMLIPA
;
A
#
# COMPACT_ATOMS: atom_id res chain seq x y z
N MET A 1 55.78 30.36 1.27
CA MET A 1 54.33 30.46 1.43
C MET A 1 53.68 29.42 0.55
N LYS A 2 53.30 28.26 1.08
CA LYS A 2 52.57 27.18 0.37
C LYS A 2 51.20 27.03 1.02
N ARG A 3 50.17 27.42 0.27
CA ARG A 3 48.78 27.21 0.65
C ARG A 3 48.35 25.81 0.17
N GLY A 4 48.20 24.88 1.09
CA GLY A 4 47.60 23.59 0.83
C GLY A 4 46.07 23.70 0.79
N LEU A 5 45.47 23.42 -0.37
CA LEU A 5 44.03 23.18 -0.49
C LEU A 5 43.76 21.75 -0.02
N MET A 6 43.05 21.61 1.10
CA MET A 6 42.40 20.34 1.47
C MET A 6 41.09 20.23 0.73
N PHE A 7 41.03 19.31 -0.22
CA PHE A 7 39.78 18.81 -0.81
C PHE A 7 39.14 17.84 0.17
N GLY A 8 38.10 18.27 0.84
CA GLY A 8 37.24 17.42 1.59
C GLY A 8 36.33 16.64 0.64
N ALA A 9 36.57 15.34 0.49
CA ALA A 9 35.66 14.43 -0.22
C ALA A 9 34.42 14.18 0.66
N ALA A 10 33.31 14.80 0.30
CA ALA A 10 32.02 14.46 0.88
C ALA A 10 31.57 13.08 0.34
N LEU A 11 31.71 12.06 1.17
CA LEU A 11 31.06 10.77 0.90
C LEU A 11 29.56 10.95 1.11
N THR A 12 28.83 11.08 0.01
CA THR A 12 27.38 10.91 0.02
C THR A 12 27.09 9.43 0.19
N LEU A 13 26.74 9.02 1.41
CA LEU A 13 26.12 7.72 1.67
C LEU A 13 24.76 7.72 0.97
N ALA A 14 24.69 7.11 -0.20
CA ALA A 14 23.42 6.72 -0.80
C ALA A 14 22.82 5.62 0.10
N ALA A 15 21.93 6.01 1.00
CA ALA A 15 21.08 5.05 1.70
C ALA A 15 20.22 4.36 0.65
N CYS A 16 20.54 3.12 0.30
CA CYS A 16 19.63 2.25 -0.42
C CYS A 16 18.40 2.06 0.46
N ALA A 17 17.30 2.73 0.10
CA ALA A 17 16.01 2.49 0.74
C ALA A 17 15.60 1.04 0.43
N THR A 18 15.68 0.16 1.42
CA THR A 18 15.29 -1.26 1.33
C THR A 18 13.83 -1.47 1.72
N GLY A 19 12.95 -0.47 1.54
CA GLY A 19 11.55 -0.48 1.91
C GLY A 19 10.65 -0.07 0.75
N GLY A 20 9.33 -0.02 1.02
CA GLY A 20 8.34 0.49 0.09
C GLY A 20 8.53 2.00 -0.21
N ALA A 21 7.74 2.53 -1.17
CA ALA A 21 7.80 3.94 -1.56
C ALA A 21 7.33 4.90 -0.45
N ARG A 22 6.52 4.40 0.50
CA ARG A 22 6.00 5.15 1.65
C ARG A 22 6.58 4.62 2.96
N SER A 23 6.77 5.51 3.93
CA SER A 23 7.20 5.12 5.27
C SER A 23 6.02 4.70 6.15
N PHE A 24 6.30 4.02 7.26
CA PHE A 24 5.29 3.68 8.27
C PHE A 24 4.60 4.90 8.89
N ASP A 25 5.24 6.07 8.87
CA ASP A 25 4.66 7.32 9.40
C ASP A 25 3.68 7.99 8.41
N ASP A 26 3.59 7.50 7.17
CA ASP A 26 2.63 8.01 6.19
C ASP A 26 1.19 7.76 6.68
N PRO A 27 0.31 8.77 6.68
CA PRO A 27 -1.06 8.62 7.19
C PRO A 27 -1.88 7.54 6.48
N ALA A 28 -1.67 7.31 5.18
CA ALA A 28 -2.35 6.25 4.44
C ALA A 28 -1.85 4.86 4.89
N VAL A 29 -0.54 4.72 5.13
CA VAL A 29 0.05 3.49 5.66
C VAL A 29 -0.46 3.21 7.07
N GLN A 30 -0.57 4.21 7.93
CA GLN A 30 -1.12 4.07 9.28
C GLN A 30 -2.59 3.63 9.25
N LYS A 31 -3.41 4.17 8.36
CA LYS A 31 -4.79 3.72 8.16
C LYS A 31 -4.84 2.23 7.81
N LEU A 32 -4.01 1.81 6.85
CA LEU A 32 -3.94 0.41 6.43
C LEU A 32 -3.44 -0.49 7.56
N PHE A 33 -2.38 -0.11 8.25
CA PHE A 33 -1.75 -0.89 9.32
C PHE A 33 -2.68 -1.15 10.51
N THR A 34 -3.52 -0.18 10.87
CA THR A 34 -4.41 -0.25 12.05
C THR A 34 -5.75 -0.91 11.78
N MET A 35 -6.05 -1.27 10.53
CA MET A 35 -7.29 -1.95 10.17
C MET A 35 -7.38 -3.36 10.74
N SER A 36 -8.61 -3.88 10.89
CA SER A 36 -8.83 -5.30 11.13
C SER A 36 -8.21 -6.14 10.01
N THR A 37 -7.85 -7.38 10.30
CA THR A 37 -7.23 -8.25 9.29
C THR A 37 -8.09 -8.44 8.04
N PRO A 38 -9.42 -8.65 8.11
CA PRO A 38 -10.24 -8.70 6.91
C PRO A 38 -10.21 -7.43 6.07
N MET A 39 -10.33 -6.25 6.69
CA MET A 39 -10.27 -4.97 6.00
C MET A 39 -8.89 -4.70 5.39
N TYR A 40 -7.83 -5.08 6.08
CA TYR A 40 -6.45 -4.99 5.57
C TYR A 40 -6.32 -5.72 4.23
N TYR A 41 -6.67 -7.00 4.18
CA TYR A 41 -6.58 -7.79 2.95
C TYR A 41 -7.53 -7.32 1.85
N ALA A 42 -8.72 -6.83 2.20
CA ALA A 42 -9.63 -6.23 1.23
C ALA A 42 -9.03 -4.99 0.56
N ASN A 43 -8.37 -4.11 1.32
CA ASN A 43 -7.68 -2.94 0.77
C ASN A 43 -6.45 -3.30 -0.08
N LEU A 44 -5.69 -4.34 0.28
CA LEU A 44 -4.62 -4.86 -0.56
C LEU A 44 -5.15 -5.37 -1.90
N SER A 45 -6.26 -6.11 -1.89
CA SER A 45 -6.93 -6.61 -3.10
C SER A 45 -7.33 -5.47 -4.04
N LEU A 46 -7.96 -4.42 -3.50
CA LEU A 46 -8.35 -3.24 -4.27
C LEU A 46 -7.16 -2.48 -4.85
N ALA A 47 -6.11 -2.26 -4.06
CA ALA A 47 -4.89 -1.62 -4.53
C ALA A 47 -4.23 -2.42 -5.68
N ASN A 48 -4.21 -3.74 -5.55
CA ASN A 48 -3.70 -4.62 -6.60
C ASN A 48 -4.56 -4.55 -7.87
N SER A 49 -5.89 -4.51 -7.74
CA SER A 49 -6.80 -4.33 -8.87
C SER A 49 -6.56 -3.00 -9.60
N VAL A 50 -6.37 -1.91 -8.86
CA VAL A 50 -6.00 -0.61 -9.45
C VAL A 50 -4.68 -0.70 -10.19
N ALA A 51 -3.64 -1.25 -9.57
CA ALA A 51 -2.31 -1.38 -10.19
C ALA A 51 -2.31 -2.26 -11.45
N GLN A 52 -3.12 -3.32 -11.47
CA GLN A 52 -3.25 -4.20 -12.63
C GLN A 52 -4.03 -3.55 -13.80
N ASN A 53 -4.93 -2.62 -13.52
CA ASN A 53 -5.81 -1.98 -14.50
C ASN A 53 -5.50 -0.48 -14.71
N CYS A 54 -4.33 -0.02 -14.29
CA CYS A 54 -3.85 1.34 -14.51
C CYS A 54 -2.33 1.38 -14.72
N ALA A 55 -1.90 1.76 -15.91
CA ALA A 55 -0.47 1.85 -16.25
C ALA A 55 0.29 2.93 -15.45
N ARG A 56 -0.41 3.85 -14.77
CA ARG A 56 0.20 4.91 -13.96
C ARG A 56 0.54 4.50 -12.54
N TYR A 57 0.12 3.33 -12.12
CA TYR A 57 0.39 2.82 -10.77
C TYR A 57 0.98 1.42 -10.80
N SER A 58 1.88 1.18 -9.85
CA SER A 58 2.39 -0.14 -9.50
C SER A 58 1.99 -0.47 -8.06
N TYR A 59 1.84 -1.76 -7.77
CA TYR A 59 1.61 -2.24 -6.41
C TYR A 59 2.91 -2.27 -5.61
N ASP A 60 2.89 -1.74 -4.39
CA ASP A 60 4.06 -1.70 -3.51
C ASP A 60 4.28 -3.02 -2.77
N ALA A 61 4.86 -3.99 -3.46
CA ALA A 61 5.15 -5.31 -2.90
C ALA A 61 6.18 -5.28 -1.75
N ALA A 62 7.06 -4.29 -1.73
CA ALA A 62 8.04 -4.14 -0.65
C ALA A 62 7.36 -3.68 0.64
N LEU A 63 6.50 -2.67 0.55
CA LEU A 63 5.71 -2.21 1.69
C LEU A 63 4.74 -3.30 2.18
N ASP A 64 4.14 -4.08 1.28
CA ASP A 64 3.28 -5.21 1.64
C ASP A 64 4.04 -6.22 2.52
N ALA A 65 5.26 -6.59 2.14
CA ALA A 65 6.10 -7.51 2.91
C ALA A 65 6.42 -6.95 4.30
N GLU A 66 6.79 -5.68 4.40
CA GLU A 66 7.08 -5.01 5.68
C GLU A 66 5.86 -4.94 6.59
N LEU A 67 4.71 -4.55 6.05
CA LEU A 67 3.45 -4.47 6.80
C LEU A 67 3.01 -5.85 7.29
N ASN A 68 3.13 -6.86 6.45
CA ASN A 68 2.77 -8.23 6.81
C ASN A 68 3.65 -8.77 7.94
N GLU A 69 4.95 -8.50 7.91
CA GLU A 69 5.87 -8.85 8.99
C GLU A 69 5.52 -8.13 10.29
N ALA A 70 5.34 -6.81 10.24
CA ALA A 70 4.98 -6.01 11.41
C ALA A 70 3.62 -6.41 12.01
N ARG A 71 2.63 -6.74 11.18
CA ARG A 71 1.32 -7.21 11.66
C ARG A 71 1.37 -8.61 12.25
N ASN A 72 2.27 -9.48 11.81
CA ASN A 72 2.49 -10.79 12.40
C ASN A 72 3.10 -10.70 13.80
N GLU A 73 4.00 -9.75 14.04
CA GLU A 73 4.62 -9.51 15.35
C GLU A 73 3.61 -9.01 16.39
N VAL A 74 2.64 -8.19 15.97
CA VAL A 74 1.60 -7.66 16.87
C VAL A 74 0.51 -8.68 17.21
N GLY A 75 0.42 -9.77 16.44
CA GLY A 75 -0.61 -10.79 16.59
C GLY A 75 -1.85 -10.53 15.73
N ARG A 76 -2.51 -11.62 15.33
CA ARG A 76 -3.64 -11.58 14.37
C ARG A 76 -5.01 -11.75 15.01
N GLY A 77 -5.14 -11.62 16.30
CA GLY A 77 -6.41 -11.87 16.99
C GLY A 77 -6.71 -13.36 17.19
N SER A 78 -7.89 -13.66 17.72
CA SER A 78 -8.29 -14.99 18.22
C SER A 78 -9.11 -15.84 17.25
N LEU A 79 -9.31 -15.42 15.99
CA LEU A 79 -10.11 -16.16 15.01
C LEU A 79 -9.37 -17.42 14.53
N SER A 80 -10.12 -18.52 14.35
CA SER A 80 -9.60 -19.70 13.66
C SER A 80 -9.24 -19.36 12.20
N ALA A 81 -8.36 -20.16 11.59
CA ALA A 81 -7.93 -19.94 10.21
C ALA A 81 -9.13 -19.94 9.22
N ASN A 82 -10.13 -20.81 9.42
CA ASN A 82 -11.32 -20.86 8.57
C ASN A 82 -12.23 -19.65 8.77
N ALA A 83 -12.47 -19.25 10.02
CA ALA A 83 -13.26 -18.06 10.33
C ALA A 83 -12.59 -16.79 9.77
N LEU A 84 -11.26 -16.68 9.87
CA LEU A 84 -10.52 -15.57 9.31
C LEU A 84 -10.60 -15.52 7.77
N ARG A 85 -10.47 -16.66 7.10
CA ARG A 85 -10.62 -16.74 5.64
C ARG A 85 -12.00 -16.28 5.20
N ASN A 86 -13.06 -16.80 5.82
CA ASN A 86 -14.44 -16.41 5.50
C ASN A 86 -14.67 -14.92 5.75
N ALA A 87 -14.11 -14.36 6.82
CA ALA A 87 -14.20 -12.94 7.12
C ALA A 87 -13.47 -12.08 6.07
N ILE A 88 -12.31 -12.52 5.59
CA ILE A 88 -11.57 -11.84 4.52
C ILE A 88 -12.36 -11.87 3.22
N GLU A 89 -12.91 -13.00 2.83
CA GLU A 89 -13.73 -13.15 1.60
C GLU A 89 -14.95 -12.23 1.64
N LEU A 90 -15.68 -12.21 2.75
CA LEU A 90 -16.85 -11.36 2.92
C LEU A 90 -16.49 -9.87 2.88
N GLU A 91 -15.45 -9.47 3.59
CA GLU A 91 -15.02 -8.07 3.61
C GLU A 91 -14.48 -7.62 2.26
N THR A 92 -13.77 -8.49 1.55
CA THR A 92 -13.31 -8.21 0.19
C THR A 92 -14.48 -7.97 -0.76
N ASP A 93 -15.51 -8.82 -0.75
CA ASP A 93 -16.71 -8.66 -1.57
C ASP A 93 -17.46 -7.35 -1.25
N VAL A 94 -17.61 -6.99 0.02
CA VAL A 94 -18.23 -5.74 0.45
C VAL A 94 -17.40 -4.53 0.02
N SER A 95 -16.09 -4.58 0.22
CA SER A 95 -15.18 -3.50 -0.14
C SER A 95 -15.10 -3.27 -1.66
N GLU A 96 -15.08 -4.34 -2.44
CA GLU A 96 -15.10 -4.28 -3.90
C GLU A 96 -16.38 -3.63 -4.42
N ARG A 97 -17.54 -4.03 -3.93
CA ARG A 97 -18.83 -3.40 -4.31
C ARG A 97 -18.85 -1.92 -3.91
N SER A 98 -18.35 -1.58 -2.74
CA SER A 98 -18.27 -0.21 -2.25
C SER A 98 -17.37 0.65 -3.11
N PHE A 99 -16.22 0.12 -3.50
CA PHE A 99 -15.27 0.79 -4.40
C PHE A 99 -15.87 1.01 -5.79
N MET A 100 -16.48 -0.03 -6.38
CA MET A 100 -17.15 0.07 -7.67
C MET A 100 -18.27 1.12 -7.67
N ALA A 101 -19.08 1.14 -6.61
CA ALA A 101 -20.14 2.14 -6.47
C ALA A 101 -19.60 3.55 -6.25
N LYS A 102 -18.54 3.71 -5.46
CA LYS A 102 -17.89 5.00 -5.17
C LYS A 102 -17.33 5.66 -6.43
N HIS A 103 -16.71 4.86 -7.30
CA HIS A 103 -16.00 5.34 -8.48
C HIS A 103 -16.75 5.14 -9.80
N ASP A 104 -17.93 4.52 -9.78
CA ASP A 104 -18.72 4.16 -10.95
C ASP A 104 -17.90 3.33 -11.97
N VAL A 105 -17.23 2.30 -11.49
CA VAL A 105 -16.33 1.45 -12.29
C VAL A 105 -16.61 -0.04 -12.05
N GLU A 106 -16.13 -0.87 -12.98
CA GLU A 106 -15.96 -2.31 -12.79
C GLU A 106 -14.49 -2.59 -12.49
N LEU A 107 -14.20 -3.62 -11.68
CA LEU A 107 -12.81 -3.95 -11.30
C LEU A 107 -12.03 -4.67 -12.41
N THR A 108 -12.71 -5.23 -13.40
CA THR A 108 -12.09 -5.97 -14.50
C THR A 108 -12.46 -5.38 -15.86
N GLY A 109 -11.48 -5.31 -16.76
CA GLY A 109 -11.71 -4.83 -18.12
C GLY A 109 -11.98 -3.33 -18.26
N THR A 110 -11.77 -2.56 -17.20
CA THR A 110 -11.96 -1.11 -17.12
C THR A 110 -10.65 -0.44 -16.71
N ASP A 111 -10.35 0.74 -17.27
CA ASP A 111 -9.26 1.57 -16.79
C ASP A 111 -9.58 2.13 -15.40
N LEU A 112 -8.79 1.77 -14.40
CA LEU A 112 -8.97 2.20 -13.01
C LEU A 112 -8.09 3.41 -12.63
N CYS A 113 -7.45 4.07 -13.58
CA CYS A 113 -6.56 5.19 -13.29
C CYS A 113 -7.26 6.36 -12.57
N ALA A 114 -8.45 6.73 -13.01
CA ALA A 114 -9.20 7.82 -12.38
C ALA A 114 -9.61 7.46 -10.94
N ALA A 115 -10.01 6.21 -10.70
CA ALA A 115 -10.30 5.72 -9.35
C ALA A 115 -9.03 5.72 -8.48
N GLY A 116 -7.91 5.27 -9.01
CA GLY A 116 -6.62 5.32 -8.32
C GLY A 116 -6.20 6.74 -7.96
N ASP A 117 -6.33 7.69 -8.88
CA ASP A 117 -6.05 9.11 -8.62
C ASP A 117 -6.92 9.67 -7.49
N ALA A 118 -8.20 9.32 -7.47
CA ALA A 118 -9.12 9.75 -6.42
C ALA A 118 -8.72 9.18 -5.05
N GLU A 119 -8.34 7.90 -4.98
CA GLU A 119 -7.86 7.28 -3.75
C GLU A 119 -6.55 7.91 -3.25
N VAL A 120 -5.62 8.24 -4.16
CA VAL A 120 -4.37 8.93 -3.82
C VAL A 120 -4.64 10.34 -3.31
N LEU A 121 -5.54 11.09 -3.95
CA LEU A 121 -5.92 12.44 -3.52
C LEU A 121 -6.58 12.44 -2.14
N GLU A 122 -7.41 11.44 -1.86
CA GLU A 122 -8.07 11.26 -0.57
C GLU A 122 -7.12 10.79 0.55
N GLY A 123 -5.97 10.21 0.18
CA GLY A 123 -5.06 9.58 1.13
C GLY A 123 -5.70 8.37 1.82
N SER A 124 -6.42 7.56 1.06
CA SER A 124 -7.08 6.35 1.55
C SER A 124 -6.07 5.25 1.88
N ALA A 125 -6.52 4.21 2.59
CA ALA A 125 -5.70 3.03 2.85
C ALA A 125 -5.28 2.29 1.57
N ILE A 126 -6.11 2.31 0.53
CA ILE A 126 -5.79 1.77 -0.81
C ILE A 126 -4.58 2.49 -1.39
N SER A 127 -4.54 3.83 -1.26
CA SER A 127 -3.45 4.66 -1.80
C SER A 127 -2.09 4.35 -1.19
N ALA A 128 -2.05 3.78 0.02
CA ALA A 128 -0.80 3.39 0.68
C ALA A 128 0.03 2.42 -0.17
N MET A 129 -0.64 1.55 -0.94
CA MET A 129 -0.03 0.50 -1.75
C MET A 129 0.20 0.90 -3.22
N LEU A 130 -0.15 2.12 -3.61
CA LEU A 130 -0.02 2.60 -4.98
C LEU A 130 1.24 3.46 -5.15
N ILE A 131 2.16 2.99 -5.99
CA ILE A 131 3.36 3.72 -6.39
C ILE A 131 3.11 4.33 -7.78
N PRO A 132 3.31 5.64 -7.98
CA PRO A 132 3.34 6.20 -9.32
C PRO A 132 4.38 5.52 -10.20
N ALA A 133 3.96 5.02 -11.33
CA ALA A 133 4.82 4.34 -12.28
C ALA A 133 5.63 5.32 -13.15
#